data_ab6bcbfa689214b8f13b2398436f3d4c
#
_entry.id   ab6bcbfa689214b8f13b2398436f3d4c
#
_cell.length_a   1.000
_cell.length_b   1.000
_cell.length_c   1.000
_cell.angle_alpha   90.00
_cell.angle_beta   90.00
_cell.angle_gamma   90.00
#
_symmetry.space_group_name_H-M   'P 1'
#
loop_
_entity.id
_entity.type
_entity.pdbx_description
1 polymer ?
#
loop_
_entity_poly.entity_id
_entity_poly.type
_entity_poly.pdbx_seq_one_letter_code
_entity_poly.pdbx_strand_id
1 'polypeptide(L)'
;ERRPDKLDFCMVGYVLKNTLTENGTVSRGVCQAEGGLLQSVTERTQIRKTAQGADYTEDGKTYVPLDPESLVSMNVWGFGNQIFDCLDQGFRQFLSQPTADPLKAEYYLPAAVDGLIRQGKAQTHLLRTDSQWFGVTYPEDKETVRAALRQAHEQGLYPALR
;
A
#
# COMPACT_ATOMS: atom_id res chain seq x y z
N GLU A 1 16.38 16.22 -4.05
CA GLU A 1 17.86 16.06 -4.14
C GLU A 1 18.26 14.70 -3.57
N ARG A 2 19.12 14.00 -4.31
CA ARG A 2 19.66 12.69 -3.89
C ARG A 2 20.60 12.89 -2.71
N ARG A 3 20.35 12.22 -1.59
CA ARG A 3 21.27 12.20 -0.45
C ARG A 3 22.19 10.99 -0.58
N PRO A 4 23.49 11.18 -0.81
CA PRO A 4 24.42 10.06 -1.11
C PRO A 4 24.62 9.11 0.08
N ASP A 5 24.22 9.52 1.27
CA ASP A 5 24.32 8.79 2.54
C ASP A 5 23.07 7.95 2.87
N LYS A 6 22.01 8.03 2.05
CA LYS A 6 20.74 7.32 2.27
C LYS A 6 20.39 6.43 1.10
N LEU A 7 19.69 5.34 1.41
CA LEU A 7 18.99 4.54 0.41
C LEU A 7 17.85 5.36 -0.19
N ASP A 8 17.79 5.41 -1.51
CA ASP A 8 16.84 6.23 -2.26
C ASP A 8 15.84 5.31 -2.96
N PHE A 9 14.57 5.40 -2.56
CA PHE A 9 13.49 4.56 -3.01
C PHE A 9 12.36 5.39 -3.62
N CYS A 10 11.45 4.72 -4.31
CA CYS A 10 10.18 5.32 -4.67
C CYS A 10 9.04 4.33 -4.43
N MET A 11 7.84 4.89 -4.25
CA MET A 11 6.61 4.13 -4.10
C MET A 11 5.49 4.82 -4.86
N VAL A 12 4.63 4.04 -5.51
CA VAL A 12 3.41 4.57 -6.11
C VAL A 12 2.31 4.60 -5.05
N GLY A 13 1.82 5.80 -4.75
CA GLY A 13 0.68 6.05 -3.87
C GLY A 13 -0.61 6.16 -4.67
N TYR A 14 -1.54 5.27 -4.42
CA TYR A 14 -2.88 5.29 -5.00
C TYR A 14 -3.81 6.11 -4.11
N VAL A 15 -4.77 6.80 -4.72
CA VAL A 15 -5.83 7.47 -3.95
C VAL A 15 -6.74 6.39 -3.33
N LEU A 16 -6.99 6.46 -2.02
CA LEU A 16 -7.70 5.44 -1.26
C LEU A 16 -9.04 5.05 -1.91
N LYS A 17 -9.87 6.04 -2.29
CA LYS A 17 -11.18 5.80 -2.92
C LYS A 17 -11.11 4.95 -4.18
N ASN A 18 -9.97 4.99 -4.91
CA ASN A 18 -9.74 4.22 -6.12
C ASN A 18 -9.25 2.79 -5.86
N THR A 19 -9.14 2.39 -4.58
CA THR A 19 -8.65 1.07 -4.16
C THR A 19 -9.64 0.31 -3.28
N LEU A 20 -10.82 0.88 -3.04
CA LEU A 20 -11.86 0.27 -2.23
C LEU A 20 -12.67 -0.74 -3.07
N THR A 21 -13.25 -1.71 -2.38
CA THR A 21 -14.22 -2.66 -2.94
C THR A 21 -15.63 -2.34 -2.49
N GLU A 22 -16.62 -2.72 -3.30
CA GLU A 22 -18.02 -2.71 -2.89
C GLU A 22 -18.37 -3.94 -2.00
N ASN A 23 -17.51 -4.96 -2.02
CA ASN A 23 -17.73 -6.24 -1.34
C ASN A 23 -16.76 -6.39 -0.15
N GLY A 24 -17.24 -6.12 1.08
CA GLY A 24 -16.47 -6.34 2.30
C GLY A 24 -15.46 -5.23 2.64
N THR A 25 -14.33 -5.62 3.19
CA THR A 25 -13.27 -4.74 3.67
C THR A 25 -11.94 -5.00 2.99
N VAL A 26 -11.05 -4.02 3.02
CA VAL A 26 -9.69 -4.12 2.49
C VAL A 26 -8.66 -3.69 3.54
N SER A 27 -7.40 -4.09 3.35
CA SER A 27 -6.26 -3.60 4.13
C SER A 27 -5.37 -2.74 3.24
N ARG A 28 -4.89 -1.59 3.75
CA ARG A 28 -4.05 -0.65 3.01
C ARG A 28 -3.02 0.01 3.91
N GLY A 29 -1.81 0.17 3.42
CA GLY A 29 -0.81 1.02 4.05
C GLY A 29 -1.12 2.49 3.81
N VAL A 30 -1.72 3.17 4.78
CA VAL A 30 -2.04 4.60 4.68
C VAL A 30 -0.77 5.42 4.83
N CYS A 31 -0.48 6.27 3.84
CA CYS A 31 0.75 7.03 3.72
C CYS A 31 0.60 8.44 4.31
N GLN A 32 1.63 8.89 5.03
CA GLN A 32 1.84 10.30 5.33
C GLN A 32 3.04 10.78 4.54
N ALA A 33 2.93 11.93 3.87
CA ALA A 33 3.99 12.48 3.04
C ALA A 33 4.12 13.99 3.24
N GLU A 34 5.36 14.47 3.11
CA GLU A 34 5.69 15.89 3.14
C GLU A 34 6.70 16.19 2.03
N GLY A 35 6.45 17.23 1.23
CA GLY A 35 7.34 17.61 0.13
C GLY A 35 7.57 16.51 -0.92
N GLY A 36 6.60 15.58 -1.11
CA GLY A 36 6.75 14.45 -2.03
C GLY A 36 7.56 13.29 -1.47
N LEU A 37 7.99 13.36 -0.21
CA LEU A 37 8.70 12.29 0.49
C LEU A 37 7.77 11.60 1.49
N LEU A 38 7.76 10.28 1.44
CA LEU A 38 7.07 9.43 2.40
C LEU A 38 7.67 9.60 3.79
N GLN A 39 6.83 9.95 4.78
CA GLN A 39 7.22 10.10 6.18
C GLN A 39 6.89 8.85 6.98
N SER A 40 5.73 8.25 6.71
CA SER A 40 5.31 7.02 7.35
C SER A 40 4.30 6.25 6.52
N VAL A 41 4.22 4.93 6.76
CA VAL A 41 3.17 4.05 6.25
C VAL A 41 2.58 3.30 7.42
N THR A 42 1.28 3.43 7.61
CA THR A 42 0.56 2.70 8.67
C THR A 42 -0.44 1.76 8.04
N GLU A 43 -0.25 0.45 8.27
CA GLU A 43 -1.23 -0.55 7.82
C GLU A 43 -2.55 -0.35 8.58
N ARG A 44 -3.64 -0.18 7.82
CA ARG A 44 -4.99 -0.15 8.33
C ARG A 44 -5.76 -1.31 7.76
N THR A 45 -6.29 -2.10 8.62
CA THR A 45 -7.11 -3.27 8.28
C THR A 45 -8.59 -2.91 8.35
N GLN A 46 -9.44 -3.78 7.78
CA GLN A 46 -10.90 -3.61 7.83
C GLN A 46 -11.38 -2.22 7.38
N ILE A 47 -10.75 -1.67 6.34
CA ILE A 47 -11.21 -0.45 5.69
C ILE A 47 -12.43 -0.79 4.84
N ARG A 48 -13.52 -0.06 5.03
CA ARG A 48 -14.74 -0.19 4.22
C ARG A 48 -15.12 1.12 3.57
N LYS A 49 -15.81 1.00 2.45
CA LYS A 49 -16.44 2.13 1.78
C LYS A 49 -17.69 2.58 2.55
N THR A 50 -17.89 3.88 2.67
CA THR A 50 -19.07 4.48 3.29
C THR A 50 -19.68 5.53 2.37
N ALA A 51 -20.90 6.00 2.68
CA ALA A 51 -21.54 7.08 1.92
C ALA A 51 -20.74 8.41 1.99
N GLN A 52 -19.96 8.62 3.06
CA GLN A 52 -19.14 9.81 3.26
C GLN A 52 -17.67 9.63 2.84
N GLY A 53 -17.29 8.45 2.34
CA GLY A 53 -15.91 8.14 1.92
C GLY A 53 -15.44 6.78 2.39
N ALA A 54 -14.63 6.72 3.43
CA ALA A 54 -14.12 5.48 4.01
C ALA A 54 -13.98 5.58 5.52
N ASP A 55 -14.04 4.46 6.20
CA ASP A 55 -13.62 4.30 7.59
C ASP A 55 -12.90 2.97 7.79
N TYR A 56 -12.21 2.82 8.92
CA TYR A 56 -11.56 1.58 9.31
C TYR A 56 -11.81 1.26 10.77
N THR A 57 -11.60 0.02 11.16
CA THR A 57 -11.65 -0.41 12.56
C THR A 57 -10.48 -1.35 12.88
N GLU A 58 -9.97 -1.27 14.10
CA GLU A 58 -8.95 -2.19 14.63
C GLU A 58 -9.56 -3.24 15.59
N ASP A 59 -10.70 -2.91 16.20
CA ASP A 59 -11.38 -3.72 17.21
C ASP A 59 -12.72 -4.33 16.73
N GLY A 60 -13.13 -4.02 15.50
CA GLY A 60 -14.40 -4.41 14.92
C GLY A 60 -15.62 -3.68 15.51
N LYS A 61 -15.41 -2.68 16.37
CA LYS A 61 -16.48 -1.94 17.08
C LYS A 61 -16.43 -0.45 16.85
N THR A 62 -15.23 0.13 16.99
CA THR A 62 -15.01 1.58 16.84
C THR A 62 -14.51 1.86 15.43
N TYR A 63 -15.24 2.67 14.68
CA TYR A 63 -14.87 3.06 13.33
C TYR A 63 -14.30 4.46 13.30
N VAL A 64 -13.15 4.61 12.65
CA VAL A 64 -12.43 5.87 12.51
C VAL A 64 -12.49 6.31 11.04
N PRO A 65 -12.98 7.51 10.73
CA PRO A 65 -13.01 8.03 9.37
C PRO A 65 -11.62 8.09 8.75
N LEU A 66 -11.54 7.76 7.46
CA LEU A 66 -10.38 7.98 6.61
C LEU A 66 -10.75 8.93 5.48
N ASP A 67 -9.86 9.90 5.23
CA ASP A 67 -10.00 10.77 4.07
C ASP A 67 -9.89 9.93 2.79
N PRO A 68 -10.92 9.91 1.92
CA PRO A 68 -10.90 9.16 0.67
C PRO A 68 -9.82 9.61 -0.32
N GLU A 69 -9.29 10.83 -0.15
CA GLU A 69 -8.15 11.35 -0.94
C GLU A 69 -6.78 10.97 -0.37
N SER A 70 -6.71 10.30 0.78
CA SER A 70 -5.46 9.79 1.33
C SER A 70 -4.73 8.91 0.33
N LEU A 71 -3.41 9.01 0.30
CA LEU A 71 -2.59 8.11 -0.50
C LEU A 71 -2.33 6.82 0.27
N VAL A 72 -2.43 5.69 -0.44
CA VAL A 72 -2.21 4.37 0.13
C VAL A 72 -1.23 3.56 -0.71
N SER A 73 -0.48 2.70 -0.05
CA SER A 73 0.40 1.73 -0.68
C SER A 73 -0.43 0.56 -1.23
N MET A 74 -0.15 0.23 -2.49
CA MET A 74 -0.59 -1.01 -3.15
C MET A 74 0.62 -1.91 -3.46
N ASN A 75 1.70 -1.78 -2.67
CA ASN A 75 2.96 -2.53 -2.81
C ASN A 75 3.65 -2.38 -4.18
N VAL A 76 3.53 -1.20 -4.80
CA VAL A 76 4.29 -0.85 -6.00
C VAL A 76 5.47 0.01 -5.59
N TRP A 77 6.65 -0.62 -5.50
CA TRP A 77 7.87 -0.02 -5.00
C TRP A 77 8.99 -0.09 -6.03
N GLY A 78 9.86 0.92 -6.03
CA GLY A 78 11.14 0.93 -6.73
C GLY A 78 12.28 1.01 -5.73
N PHE A 79 13.16 0.01 -5.76
CA PHE A 79 14.30 -0.13 -4.87
C PHE A 79 15.61 -0.29 -5.62
N GLY A 80 16.71 0.14 -5.01
CA GLY A 80 18.03 -0.37 -5.36
C GLY A 80 18.26 -1.75 -4.73
N ASN A 81 19.30 -2.46 -5.21
CA ASN A 81 19.62 -3.82 -4.75
C ASN A 81 19.97 -3.92 -3.25
N GLN A 82 20.39 -2.82 -2.64
CA GLN A 82 20.70 -2.75 -1.20
C GLN A 82 19.50 -3.07 -0.31
N ILE A 83 18.28 -2.99 -0.83
CA ILE A 83 17.08 -3.34 -0.06
C ILE A 83 17.09 -4.81 0.40
N PHE A 84 17.67 -5.71 -0.39
CA PHE A 84 17.67 -7.13 -0.05
C PHE A 84 18.45 -7.43 1.23
N ASP A 85 19.58 -6.76 1.46
CA ASP A 85 20.35 -6.91 2.70
C ASP A 85 19.56 -6.37 3.90
N CYS A 86 18.87 -5.25 3.72
CA CYS A 86 18.03 -4.67 4.75
C CYS A 86 16.83 -5.57 5.11
N LEU A 87 16.21 -6.18 4.08
CA LEU A 87 15.07 -7.09 4.28
C LEU A 87 15.52 -8.39 4.95
N ASP A 88 16.66 -8.99 4.55
CA ASP A 88 17.19 -10.20 5.18
C ASP A 88 17.47 -9.94 6.67
N GLN A 89 18.18 -8.85 6.98
CA GLN A 89 18.48 -8.49 8.37
C GLN A 89 17.19 -8.25 9.18
N GLY A 90 16.26 -7.47 8.62
CA GLY A 90 15.00 -7.16 9.28
C GLY A 90 14.11 -8.39 9.48
N PHE A 91 14.09 -9.31 8.51
CA PHE A 91 13.34 -10.55 8.60
C PHE A 91 13.91 -11.49 9.68
N ARG A 92 15.24 -11.63 9.75
CA ARG A 92 15.89 -12.39 10.84
C ARG A 92 15.55 -11.81 12.22
N GLN A 93 15.57 -10.49 12.34
CA GLN A 93 15.17 -9.82 13.58
C GLN A 93 13.70 -10.07 13.92
N PHE A 94 12.80 -9.98 12.92
CA PHE A 94 11.39 -10.29 13.07
C PHE A 94 11.16 -11.72 13.59
N LEU A 95 11.83 -12.71 13.00
CA LEU A 95 11.74 -14.11 13.42
C LEU A 95 12.29 -14.38 14.83
N SER A 96 13.22 -13.54 15.30
CA SER A 96 13.79 -13.68 16.66
C SER A 96 12.93 -13.07 17.75
N GLN A 97 11.90 -12.29 17.40
CA GLN A 97 11.02 -11.65 18.37
C GLN A 97 9.85 -12.55 18.77
N PRO A 98 9.49 -12.58 20.06
CA PRO A 98 8.27 -13.26 20.48
C PRO A 98 7.05 -12.62 19.82
N THR A 99 6.15 -13.43 19.31
CA THR A 99 4.86 -12.98 18.78
C THR A 99 3.72 -13.71 19.47
N ALA A 100 2.60 -13.03 19.67
CA ALA A 100 1.44 -13.59 20.33
C ALA A 100 0.80 -14.74 19.51
N ASP A 101 0.88 -14.68 18.19
CA ASP A 101 0.38 -15.71 17.27
C ASP A 101 1.36 -15.90 16.10
N PRO A 102 2.29 -16.86 16.21
CA PRO A 102 3.29 -17.13 15.17
C PRO A 102 2.67 -17.54 13.81
N LEU A 103 1.46 -18.10 13.82
CA LEU A 103 0.78 -18.54 12.61
C LEU A 103 0.14 -17.40 11.83
N LYS A 104 -0.01 -16.22 12.46
CA LYS A 104 -0.60 -15.02 11.85
C LYS A 104 0.39 -13.87 11.74
N ALA A 105 1.61 -14.05 12.25
CA ALA A 105 2.62 -13.01 12.18
C ALA A 105 3.07 -12.80 10.73
N GLU A 106 3.06 -11.55 10.28
CA GLU A 106 3.45 -11.17 8.93
C GLU A 106 4.53 -10.08 8.96
N TYR A 107 5.57 -10.24 8.13
CA TYR A 107 6.60 -9.24 7.92
C TYR A 107 6.22 -8.36 6.73
N TYR A 108 5.55 -7.26 7.00
CA TYR A 108 5.06 -6.35 5.97
C TYR A 108 6.18 -5.53 5.35
N LEU A 109 6.28 -5.55 4.02
CA LEU A 109 7.23 -4.73 3.26
C LEU A 109 7.08 -3.23 3.57
N PRO A 110 5.87 -2.63 3.62
CA PRO A 110 5.72 -1.23 4.01
C PRO A 110 6.27 -0.91 5.40
N ALA A 111 6.09 -1.81 6.37
CA ALA A 111 6.60 -1.63 7.73
C ALA A 111 8.13 -1.70 7.77
N ALA A 112 8.75 -2.57 6.96
CA ALA A 112 10.19 -2.64 6.85
C ALA A 112 10.78 -1.34 6.28
N VAL A 113 10.16 -0.77 5.24
CA VAL A 113 10.57 0.52 4.67
C VAL A 113 10.35 1.68 5.65
N ASP A 114 9.21 1.71 6.34
CA ASP A 114 8.92 2.70 7.39
C ASP A 114 10.00 2.68 8.49
N GLY A 115 10.43 1.49 8.90
CA GLY A 115 11.53 1.32 9.83
C GLY A 115 12.85 1.92 9.35
N LEU A 116 13.19 1.77 8.08
CA LEU A 116 14.39 2.38 7.48
C LEU A 116 14.29 3.92 7.39
N ILE A 117 13.10 4.44 7.07
CA ILE A 117 12.84 5.88 7.05
C ILE A 117 13.01 6.47 8.45
N ARG A 118 12.38 5.88 9.48
CA ARG A 118 12.47 6.32 10.88
C ARG A 118 13.89 6.27 11.43
N GLN A 119 14.70 5.31 10.99
CA GLN A 119 16.13 5.22 11.34
C GLN A 119 16.99 6.22 10.57
N GLY A 120 16.42 7.00 9.65
CA GLY A 120 17.16 7.92 8.80
C GLY A 120 18.04 7.25 7.72
N LYS A 121 17.90 5.93 7.52
CA LYS A 121 18.70 5.14 6.57
C LYS A 121 18.18 5.21 5.14
N ALA A 122 16.88 5.52 4.97
CA ALA A 122 16.27 5.62 3.65
C ALA A 122 15.45 6.90 3.51
N GLN A 123 15.26 7.33 2.27
CA GLN A 123 14.21 8.24 1.85
C GLN A 123 13.40 7.57 0.75
N THR A 124 12.10 7.87 0.67
CA THR A 124 11.21 7.28 -0.32
C THR A 124 10.39 8.37 -0.98
N HIS A 125 10.50 8.50 -2.29
CA HIS A 125 9.68 9.41 -3.08
C HIS A 125 8.29 8.80 -3.26
N LEU A 126 7.25 9.55 -2.90
CA LEU A 126 5.86 9.14 -3.08
C LEU A 126 5.34 9.68 -4.40
N LEU A 127 5.09 8.80 -5.35
CA LEU A 127 4.59 9.09 -6.69
C LEU A 127 3.09 8.87 -6.73
N ARG A 128 2.30 9.95 -6.75
CA ARG A 128 0.84 9.86 -6.80
C ARG A 128 0.36 9.30 -8.14
N THR A 129 -0.63 8.41 -8.07
CA THR A 129 -1.43 7.99 -9.22
C THR A 129 -2.92 8.10 -8.92
N ASP A 130 -3.69 8.53 -9.93
CA ASP A 130 -5.15 8.56 -9.88
C ASP A 130 -5.77 7.31 -10.55
N SER A 131 -4.93 6.33 -10.92
CA SER A 131 -5.38 5.08 -11.53
C SER A 131 -6.35 4.33 -10.61
N GLN A 132 -7.36 3.73 -11.21
CA GLN A 132 -8.23 2.78 -10.54
C GLN A 132 -7.48 1.46 -10.34
N TRP A 133 -7.46 0.95 -9.11
CA TRP A 133 -6.97 -0.39 -8.83
C TRP A 133 -8.12 -1.40 -8.95
N PHE A 134 -7.84 -2.52 -9.58
CA PHE A 134 -8.78 -3.62 -9.71
C PHE A 134 -8.20 -4.87 -9.05
N GLY A 135 -8.93 -5.45 -8.10
CA GLY A 135 -8.56 -6.70 -7.43
C GLY A 135 -9.66 -7.73 -7.58
N VAL A 136 -9.28 -8.99 -7.65
CA VAL A 136 -10.20 -10.13 -7.60
C VAL A 136 -9.97 -10.80 -6.25
N THR A 137 -10.56 -10.22 -5.21
CA THR A 137 -10.50 -10.77 -3.84
C THR A 137 -11.65 -11.74 -3.61
N TYR A 138 -12.81 -11.42 -4.16
CA TYR A 138 -14.01 -12.26 -4.10
C TYR A 138 -14.41 -12.73 -5.50
N PRO A 139 -15.08 -13.88 -5.64
CA PRO A 139 -15.56 -14.38 -6.94
C PRO A 139 -16.44 -13.37 -7.69
N GLU A 140 -17.21 -12.57 -6.96
CA GLU A 140 -18.12 -11.54 -7.45
C GLU A 140 -17.39 -10.38 -8.14
N ASP A 141 -16.13 -10.11 -7.75
CA ASP A 141 -15.33 -9.04 -8.33
C ASP A 141 -14.95 -9.32 -9.79
N LYS A 142 -14.93 -10.59 -10.20
CA LYS A 142 -14.40 -11.05 -11.50
C LYS A 142 -15.07 -10.37 -12.69
N GLU A 143 -16.40 -10.30 -12.71
CA GLU A 143 -17.11 -9.73 -13.86
C GLU A 143 -16.96 -8.21 -13.90
N THR A 144 -16.92 -7.55 -12.75
CA THR A 144 -16.67 -6.10 -12.65
C THR A 144 -15.27 -5.76 -13.16
N VAL A 145 -14.25 -6.51 -12.74
CA VAL A 145 -12.86 -6.32 -13.19
C VAL A 145 -12.72 -6.59 -14.69
N ARG A 146 -13.36 -7.65 -15.19
CA ARG A 146 -13.35 -7.98 -16.63
C ARG A 146 -13.97 -6.86 -17.46
N ALA A 147 -15.10 -6.31 -17.03
CA ALA A 147 -15.76 -5.21 -17.72
C ALA A 147 -14.89 -3.95 -17.73
N ALA A 148 -14.29 -3.59 -16.60
CA ALA A 148 -13.42 -2.44 -16.47
C ALA A 148 -12.16 -2.55 -17.33
N LEU A 149 -11.51 -3.72 -17.37
CA LEU A 149 -10.34 -3.96 -18.23
C LEU A 149 -10.69 -3.92 -19.72
N ARG A 150 -11.86 -4.44 -20.11
CA ARG A 150 -12.35 -4.34 -21.49
C ARG A 150 -12.56 -2.88 -21.89
N GLN A 151 -13.23 -2.11 -21.03
CA GLN A 151 -13.45 -0.68 -21.26
C GLN A 151 -12.12 0.08 -21.37
N ALA A 152 -11.15 -0.19 -20.50
CA ALA A 152 -9.83 0.43 -20.54
C ALA A 152 -9.08 0.09 -21.86
N HIS A 153 -9.23 -1.14 -22.35
CA HIS A 153 -8.67 -1.55 -23.65
C HIS A 153 -9.36 -0.81 -24.82
N GLU A 154 -10.69 -0.73 -24.81
CA GLU A 154 -11.47 0.00 -25.84
C GLU A 154 -11.13 1.50 -25.88
N GLN A 155 -10.79 2.08 -24.72
CA GLN A 155 -10.33 3.46 -24.59
C GLN A 155 -8.85 3.66 -24.97
N GLY A 156 -8.14 2.61 -25.34
CA GLY A 156 -6.72 2.66 -25.71
C GLY A 156 -5.75 2.92 -24.56
N LEU A 157 -6.20 2.76 -23.31
CA LEU A 157 -5.34 2.88 -22.11
C LEU A 157 -4.30 1.77 -22.04
N TYR A 158 -4.58 0.62 -22.62
CA TYR A 158 -3.64 -0.49 -22.76
C TYR A 158 -3.34 -0.73 -24.25
N PRO A 159 -2.06 -0.80 -24.63
CA PRO A 159 -1.71 -1.18 -25.99
C PRO A 159 -2.19 -2.61 -26.26
N ALA A 160 -2.58 -2.88 -27.52
CA ALA A 160 -2.89 -4.24 -27.92
C ALA A 160 -1.66 -5.14 -27.64
N LEU A 161 -1.86 -6.23 -26.92
CA LEU A 161 -0.85 -7.27 -26.80
C LEU A 161 -0.55 -7.80 -28.20
N ARG A 162 0.71 -7.62 -28.63
CA ARG A 162 1.19 -8.16 -29.92
C ARG A 162 1.60 -9.62 -29.75
#